data_76f4476ed11b9301d18a417a6921e3b3
#
_entry.id   76f4476ed11b9301d18a417a6921e3b3
#
_cell.length_a   1.000
_cell.length_b   1.000
_cell.length_c   1.000
_cell.angle_alpha   90.00
_cell.angle_beta   90.00
_cell.angle_gamma   90.00
#
_symmetry.space_group_name_H-M   'P 1'
#
loop_
_entity.id
_entity.type
_entity.pdbx_description
1 polymer ?
#
loop_
_entity_poly.entity_id
_entity_poly.type
_entity_poly.pdbx_seq_one_letter_code
_entity_poly.pdbx_strand_id
1 'polypeptide(L)'
;PDPSSKSYSTLGGNIACNAGGMRCVKYGVTRDYILGLKGFLADGSPFEFGLPIKKYVSGLNLRDLLIGSEGTLGVITSANLKLIPKPEKRWTGMFAFNSEAAALKAVVGLFKVGVSPSILEFLDRQSVSCAEKFTGKAIFEGQPRSSILLIELDGCPTEVRQQRKCLLDYMTGLAASHREARTEAQAEKLWQVRRTCSQSMFSLADTKLNEDVVVPLEKQAALIRYTIALKKEIGLATPTFGHAGDGNLHVHIMYNRANKADAKKAKAGIHKLMQKVIDLGGVITGEHGIGLAKAPFMGMQHSQAEIAAMQSVKKALDPLGI
;
A
#
# COMPACT_ATOMS: atom_id res chain seq x y z
N PRO A 1 5.41 3.08 -9.95
CA PRO A 1 4.59 3.33 -8.76
C PRO A 1 3.59 4.46 -9.04
N ASP A 2 2.50 4.47 -8.33
CA ASP A 2 1.45 5.48 -8.42
C ASP A 2 1.01 5.87 -6.98
N PRO A 3 1.87 6.54 -6.20
CA PRO A 3 1.56 6.89 -4.83
C PRO A 3 0.37 7.85 -4.77
N SER A 4 -0.41 7.79 -3.70
CA SER A 4 -1.55 8.69 -3.49
C SER A 4 -1.13 10.17 -3.46
N SER A 5 0.13 10.43 -3.13
CA SER A 5 0.77 11.75 -3.10
C SER A 5 1.28 12.26 -4.45
N LYS A 6 1.08 11.55 -5.55
CA LYS A 6 1.65 11.85 -6.88
C LYS A 6 1.45 13.27 -7.41
N SER A 7 0.43 13.98 -6.92
CA SER A 7 0.15 15.36 -7.33
C SER A 7 1.04 16.39 -6.66
N TYR A 8 1.76 16.03 -5.58
CA TYR A 8 2.60 16.94 -4.79
C TYR A 8 3.93 16.34 -4.34
N SER A 9 4.10 15.00 -4.39
CA SER A 9 5.38 14.36 -4.06
C SER A 9 6.44 14.68 -5.12
N THR A 10 7.69 14.74 -4.68
CA THR A 10 8.84 14.87 -5.58
C THR A 10 9.40 13.49 -5.92
N LEU A 11 10.07 13.38 -7.08
CA LEU A 11 10.76 12.15 -7.45
C LEU A 11 11.85 11.79 -6.43
N GLY A 12 12.60 12.77 -5.91
CA GLY A 12 13.61 12.57 -4.88
C GLY A 12 13.00 12.01 -3.58
N GLY A 13 11.86 12.53 -3.15
CA GLY A 13 11.11 11.99 -2.01
C GLY A 13 10.64 10.55 -2.24
N ASN A 14 10.11 10.27 -3.43
CA ASN A 14 9.71 8.90 -3.79
C ASN A 14 10.89 7.92 -3.78
N ILE A 15 12.08 8.35 -4.21
CA ILE A 15 13.29 7.54 -4.15
C ILE A 15 13.75 7.34 -2.70
N ALA A 16 13.80 8.41 -1.91
CA ALA A 16 14.23 8.36 -0.52
C ALA A 16 13.37 7.42 0.34
N CYS A 17 12.05 7.36 0.06
CA CYS A 17 11.11 6.47 0.76
C CYS A 17 10.91 5.12 0.05
N ASN A 18 11.48 4.89 -1.13
CA ASN A 18 11.12 3.77 -1.99
C ASN A 18 9.59 3.68 -2.17
N ALA A 19 8.94 4.80 -2.51
CA ALA A 19 7.51 4.94 -2.49
C ALA A 19 6.79 3.85 -3.33
N GLY A 20 5.73 3.30 -2.75
CA GLY A 20 4.79 2.38 -3.38
C GLY A 20 3.54 3.08 -3.89
N GLY A 21 2.44 2.33 -4.01
CA GLY A 21 1.12 2.82 -4.40
C GLY A 21 0.28 1.76 -5.09
N MET A 22 -0.90 2.16 -5.54
CA MET A 22 -1.93 1.26 -6.07
C MET A 22 -1.50 0.36 -7.22
N ARG A 23 -0.47 0.76 -8.00
CA ARG A 23 -0.01 0.03 -9.19
C ARG A 23 1.17 -0.92 -8.91
N CYS A 24 1.61 -1.03 -7.67
CA CYS A 24 2.76 -1.87 -7.33
C CYS A 24 2.52 -3.35 -7.63
N VAL A 25 1.29 -3.81 -7.55
CA VAL A 25 0.90 -5.18 -7.87
C VAL A 25 1.34 -5.64 -9.27
N LYS A 26 1.39 -4.74 -10.26
CA LYS A 26 1.88 -5.04 -11.63
C LYS A 26 3.24 -4.44 -11.91
N TYR A 27 3.49 -3.24 -11.43
CA TYR A 27 4.61 -2.42 -11.87
C TYR A 27 5.75 -2.33 -10.85
N GLY A 28 5.56 -2.86 -9.63
CA GLY A 28 6.56 -2.75 -8.58
C GLY A 28 6.64 -1.35 -7.95
N VAL A 29 7.66 -1.15 -7.15
CA VAL A 29 7.90 0.08 -6.37
C VAL A 29 8.90 1.01 -7.06
N THR A 30 9.21 2.15 -6.46
CA THR A 30 10.14 3.15 -7.04
C THR A 30 11.50 2.54 -7.36
N ARG A 31 12.04 1.67 -6.51
CA ARG A 31 13.33 0.97 -6.70
C ARG A 31 13.45 0.28 -8.07
N ASP A 32 12.36 -0.31 -8.56
CA ASP A 32 12.35 -1.09 -9.81
C ASP A 32 12.57 -0.21 -11.06
N TYR A 33 12.50 1.10 -10.89
CA TYR A 33 12.66 2.10 -11.95
C TYR A 33 13.95 2.91 -11.87
N ILE A 34 14.75 2.73 -10.81
CA ILE A 34 16.00 3.48 -10.66
C ILE A 34 17.16 2.67 -11.23
N LEU A 35 17.85 3.22 -12.22
CA LEU A 35 19.04 2.62 -12.82
C LEU A 35 20.33 3.15 -12.20
N GLY A 36 20.37 4.42 -11.82
CA GLY A 36 21.52 5.06 -11.20
C GLY A 36 21.12 6.29 -10.41
N LEU A 37 21.94 6.65 -9.45
CA LEU A 37 21.79 7.81 -8.56
C LEU A 37 23.08 8.61 -8.49
N LYS A 38 22.97 9.94 -8.43
CA LYS A 38 24.07 10.86 -8.09
C LYS A 38 23.69 11.69 -6.89
N GLY A 39 24.68 12.09 -6.11
CA GLY A 39 24.44 12.89 -4.92
C GLY A 39 25.72 13.14 -4.11
N PHE A 40 25.53 13.38 -2.82
CA PHE A 40 26.60 13.66 -1.89
C PHE A 40 26.44 12.82 -0.61
N LEU A 41 27.54 12.26 -0.12
CA LEU A 41 27.61 11.65 1.19
C LEU A 41 27.70 12.74 2.28
N ALA A 42 27.63 12.33 3.55
CA ALA A 42 27.64 13.25 4.68
C ALA A 42 28.93 14.11 4.80
N ASP A 43 30.06 13.58 4.32
CA ASP A 43 31.34 14.30 4.28
C ASP A 43 31.47 15.26 3.10
N GLY A 44 30.43 15.41 2.26
CA GLY A 44 30.42 16.22 1.05
C GLY A 44 31.02 15.54 -0.17
N SER A 45 31.50 14.30 -0.06
CA SER A 45 32.02 13.53 -1.20
C SER A 45 30.92 13.24 -2.21
N PRO A 46 31.10 13.54 -3.52
CA PRO A 46 30.14 13.22 -4.54
C PRO A 46 30.11 11.69 -4.78
N PHE A 47 28.94 11.14 -5.05
CA PHE A 47 28.79 9.76 -5.47
C PHE A 47 28.03 9.64 -6.80
N GLU A 48 28.35 8.56 -7.53
CA GLU A 48 27.55 8.06 -8.67
C GLU A 48 27.41 6.54 -8.50
N PHE A 49 26.21 6.09 -8.08
CA PHE A 49 25.91 4.69 -7.81
C PHE A 49 24.94 4.12 -8.85
N GLY A 50 25.38 3.08 -9.56
CA GLY A 50 24.66 2.52 -10.70
C GLY A 50 24.87 3.32 -11.98
N LEU A 51 24.43 2.75 -13.11
CA LEU A 51 24.57 3.31 -14.45
C LEU A 51 23.26 3.11 -15.23
N PRO A 52 22.98 3.88 -16.30
CA PRO A 52 21.77 3.75 -17.11
C PRO A 52 21.81 2.52 -18.03
N ILE A 53 22.17 1.36 -17.48
CA ILE A 53 22.27 0.07 -18.18
C ILE A 53 21.50 -1.02 -17.43
N LYS A 54 21.05 -2.05 -18.15
CA LYS A 54 20.22 -3.12 -17.57
C LYS A 54 20.99 -4.14 -16.73
N LYS A 55 22.28 -4.38 -17.06
CA LYS A 55 23.11 -5.39 -16.40
C LYS A 55 24.30 -4.70 -15.72
N TYR A 56 24.39 -4.78 -14.41
CA TYR A 56 25.45 -4.16 -13.62
C TYR A 56 25.72 -4.99 -12.36
N VAL A 57 26.87 -5.68 -12.35
CA VAL A 57 27.29 -6.60 -11.26
C VAL A 57 28.72 -6.34 -10.79
N SER A 58 29.28 -5.16 -11.09
CA SER A 58 30.64 -4.76 -10.66
C SER A 58 30.57 -4.18 -9.26
N GLY A 59 30.90 -4.99 -8.25
CA GLY A 59 30.90 -4.57 -6.85
C GLY A 59 29.53 -4.65 -6.15
N LEU A 60 29.45 -4.02 -4.98
CA LEU A 60 28.23 -3.98 -4.17
C LEU A 60 27.21 -3.02 -4.78
N ASN A 61 25.92 -3.35 -4.63
CA ASN A 61 24.83 -2.50 -5.07
C ASN A 61 24.55 -1.34 -4.10
N LEU A 62 25.41 -0.31 -4.15
CA LEU A 62 25.29 0.86 -3.27
C LEU A 62 24.07 1.73 -3.60
N ARG A 63 23.59 1.69 -4.86
CA ARG A 63 22.38 2.40 -5.27
C ARG A 63 21.18 1.98 -4.41
N ASP A 64 20.98 0.69 -4.19
CA ASP A 64 19.83 0.16 -3.47
C ASP A 64 19.90 0.41 -1.96
N LEU A 65 21.08 0.77 -1.41
CA LEU A 65 21.20 1.27 -0.04
C LEU A 65 20.59 2.67 0.11
N LEU A 66 20.70 3.52 -0.92
CA LEU A 66 20.18 4.89 -0.88
C LEU A 66 18.65 4.94 -1.10
N ILE A 67 18.12 3.98 -1.88
CA ILE A 67 16.68 3.91 -2.17
C ILE A 67 15.94 3.37 -0.94
N GLY A 68 15.06 4.18 -0.36
CA GLY A 68 14.34 3.85 0.87
C GLY A 68 15.15 4.14 2.14
N SER A 69 16.28 4.85 2.03
CA SER A 69 17.08 5.26 3.19
C SER A 69 16.49 6.44 3.98
N GLU A 70 15.39 7.04 3.50
CA GLU A 70 14.74 8.20 4.12
C GLU A 70 15.69 9.39 4.36
N GLY A 71 16.72 9.54 3.48
CA GLY A 71 17.73 10.59 3.58
C GLY A 71 18.82 10.34 4.63
N THR A 72 18.83 9.18 5.29
CA THR A 72 19.78 8.91 6.40
C THR A 72 21.18 8.54 5.94
N LEU A 73 21.41 8.24 4.65
CA LEU A 73 22.68 7.76 4.11
C LEU A 73 23.36 8.73 3.14
N GLY A 74 22.67 9.79 2.72
CA GLY A 74 23.20 10.77 1.78
C GLY A 74 22.09 11.59 1.13
N VAL A 75 22.47 12.61 0.34
CA VAL A 75 21.57 13.51 -0.37
C VAL A 75 21.56 13.16 -1.86
N ILE A 76 20.43 12.74 -2.39
CA ILE A 76 20.23 12.40 -3.81
C ILE A 76 19.90 13.67 -4.59
N THR A 77 20.66 13.98 -5.63
CA THR A 77 20.48 15.17 -6.48
C THR A 77 20.01 14.83 -7.89
N SER A 78 20.27 13.61 -8.36
CA SER A 78 19.90 13.17 -9.70
C SER A 78 19.66 11.66 -9.75
N ALA A 79 18.78 11.23 -10.65
CA ALA A 79 18.49 9.82 -10.87
C ALA A 79 18.34 9.49 -12.36
N ASN A 80 18.85 8.34 -12.78
CA ASN A 80 18.57 7.73 -14.06
C ASN A 80 17.40 6.77 -13.94
N LEU A 81 16.35 6.98 -14.77
CA LEU A 81 15.11 6.23 -14.69
C LEU A 81 14.95 5.25 -15.85
N LYS A 82 14.45 4.06 -15.52
CA LYS A 82 13.88 3.13 -16.50
C LYS A 82 12.49 3.62 -16.89
N LEU A 83 12.24 3.76 -18.18
CA LEU A 83 10.93 4.09 -18.73
C LEU A 83 10.22 2.84 -19.24
N ILE A 84 8.90 2.84 -19.19
CA ILE A 84 8.03 1.81 -19.75
C ILE A 84 7.05 2.44 -20.74
N PRO A 85 6.56 1.70 -21.75
CA PRO A 85 5.51 2.16 -22.63
C PRO A 85 4.24 2.49 -21.85
N LYS A 86 3.55 3.57 -22.24
CA LYS A 86 2.23 3.89 -21.67
C LYS A 86 1.22 2.84 -22.14
N PRO A 87 0.42 2.24 -21.21
CA PRO A 87 -0.62 1.31 -21.58
C PRO A 87 -1.64 1.95 -22.53
N GLU A 88 -1.98 1.27 -23.60
CA GLU A 88 -2.92 1.77 -24.63
C GLU A 88 -4.37 1.72 -24.15
N LYS A 89 -4.71 0.70 -23.34
CA LYS A 89 -6.08 0.45 -22.87
C LYS A 89 -6.09 0.27 -21.36
N ARG A 90 -7.17 0.76 -20.73
CA ARG A 90 -7.53 0.48 -19.34
C ARG A 90 -8.97 -0.02 -19.26
N TRP A 91 -9.21 -0.86 -18.29
CA TRP A 91 -10.55 -1.30 -17.88
C TRP A 91 -10.63 -1.26 -16.36
N THR A 92 -11.76 -0.81 -15.82
CA THR A 92 -12.02 -0.73 -14.39
C THR A 92 -13.32 -1.44 -14.04
N GLY A 93 -13.28 -2.29 -13.02
CA GLY A 93 -14.44 -2.95 -12.45
C GLY A 93 -14.45 -2.90 -10.93
N MET A 94 -15.63 -2.88 -10.36
CA MET A 94 -15.88 -2.90 -8.92
C MET A 94 -16.76 -4.09 -8.57
N PHE A 95 -16.38 -4.86 -7.56
CA PHE A 95 -17.03 -6.10 -7.15
C PHE A 95 -17.39 -6.04 -5.66
N ALA A 96 -18.64 -6.33 -5.32
CA ALA A 96 -19.13 -6.38 -3.95
C ALA A 96 -19.15 -7.83 -3.44
N PHE A 97 -18.80 -8.02 -2.18
CA PHE A 97 -18.76 -9.33 -1.52
C PHE A 97 -19.54 -9.31 -0.21
N ASN A 98 -20.14 -10.45 0.14
CA ASN A 98 -20.92 -10.59 1.37
C ASN A 98 -20.05 -10.61 2.64
N SER A 99 -18.72 -10.79 2.49
CA SER A 99 -17.77 -10.72 3.61
C SER A 99 -16.36 -10.33 3.13
N GLU A 100 -15.60 -9.74 4.04
CA GLU A 100 -14.18 -9.39 3.83
C GLU A 100 -13.34 -10.63 3.51
N ALA A 101 -13.62 -11.75 4.17
CA ALA A 101 -12.92 -13.01 3.94
C ALA A 101 -13.15 -13.56 2.53
N ALA A 102 -14.39 -13.44 2.00
CA ALA A 102 -14.71 -13.83 0.63
C ALA A 102 -13.97 -12.97 -0.39
N ALA A 103 -13.96 -11.64 -0.21
CA ALA A 103 -13.23 -10.72 -1.06
C ALA A 103 -11.73 -11.05 -1.12
N LEU A 104 -11.08 -11.23 0.04
CA LEU A 104 -9.64 -11.50 0.11
C LEU A 104 -9.27 -12.90 -0.37
N LYS A 105 -10.16 -13.89 -0.22
CA LYS A 105 -9.99 -15.20 -0.86
C LYS A 105 -10.04 -15.09 -2.38
N ALA A 106 -10.94 -14.25 -2.91
CA ALA A 106 -11.03 -13.99 -4.35
C ALA A 106 -9.74 -13.34 -4.88
N VAL A 107 -9.10 -12.43 -4.13
CA VAL A 107 -7.79 -11.84 -4.48
C VAL A 107 -6.75 -12.94 -4.75
N VAL A 108 -6.57 -13.88 -3.82
CA VAL A 108 -5.59 -14.97 -3.96
C VAL A 108 -5.89 -15.85 -5.17
N GLY A 109 -7.16 -16.16 -5.41
CA GLY A 109 -7.57 -17.01 -6.53
C GLY A 109 -7.44 -16.32 -7.89
N LEU A 110 -7.56 -14.99 -7.94
CA LEU A 110 -7.43 -14.21 -9.17
C LEU A 110 -6.07 -14.41 -9.85
N PHE A 111 -4.98 -14.41 -9.08
CA PHE A 111 -3.65 -14.67 -9.60
C PHE A 111 -3.48 -16.11 -10.11
N LYS A 112 -4.17 -17.09 -9.49
CA LYS A 112 -4.11 -18.50 -9.92
C LYS A 112 -4.78 -18.73 -11.28
N VAL A 113 -5.74 -17.90 -11.66
CA VAL A 113 -6.38 -17.96 -12.98
C VAL A 113 -5.69 -17.08 -14.03
N GLY A 114 -4.50 -16.57 -13.73
CA GLY A 114 -3.65 -15.85 -14.68
C GLY A 114 -4.05 -14.40 -14.94
N VAL A 115 -4.87 -13.79 -14.08
CA VAL A 115 -5.19 -12.36 -14.18
C VAL A 115 -4.10 -11.54 -13.50
N SER A 116 -3.56 -10.56 -14.20
CA SER A 116 -2.53 -9.64 -13.71
C SER A 116 -3.07 -8.20 -13.67
N PRO A 117 -3.76 -7.81 -12.61
CA PRO A 117 -4.34 -6.47 -12.51
C PRO A 117 -3.25 -5.42 -12.34
N SER A 118 -3.47 -4.23 -12.94
CA SER A 118 -2.61 -3.07 -12.69
C SER A 118 -2.93 -2.39 -11.36
N ILE A 119 -4.15 -2.56 -10.86
CA ILE A 119 -4.60 -2.13 -9.54
C ILE A 119 -5.55 -3.17 -8.98
N LEU A 120 -5.42 -3.49 -7.70
CA LEU A 120 -6.33 -4.35 -6.96
C LEU A 120 -6.49 -3.84 -5.53
N GLU A 121 -7.53 -3.03 -5.34
CA GLU A 121 -7.84 -2.37 -4.08
C GLU A 121 -8.94 -3.11 -3.32
N PHE A 122 -8.78 -3.18 -2.02
CA PHE A 122 -9.78 -3.71 -1.09
C PHE A 122 -10.30 -2.60 -0.18
N LEU A 123 -11.60 -2.63 0.09
CA LEU A 123 -12.28 -1.79 1.09
C LEU A 123 -13.10 -2.71 1.98
N ASP A 124 -12.89 -2.64 3.30
CA ASP A 124 -13.73 -3.34 4.25
C ASP A 124 -15.12 -2.70 4.35
N ARG A 125 -16.06 -3.40 4.94
CA ARG A 125 -17.45 -2.94 5.11
C ARG A 125 -17.55 -1.61 5.86
N GLN A 126 -16.65 -1.36 6.81
CA GLN A 126 -16.67 -0.11 7.57
C GLN A 126 -16.20 1.07 6.70
N SER A 127 -15.17 0.89 5.90
CA SER A 127 -14.69 1.88 4.93
C SER A 127 -15.74 2.19 3.87
N VAL A 128 -16.41 1.16 3.34
CA VAL A 128 -17.55 1.32 2.42
C VAL A 128 -18.66 2.16 3.05
N SER A 129 -19.06 1.83 4.28
CA SER A 129 -20.09 2.59 5.00
C SER A 129 -19.72 4.06 5.23
N CYS A 130 -18.44 4.36 5.53
CA CYS A 130 -17.96 5.72 5.68
C CYS A 130 -18.03 6.48 4.34
N ALA A 131 -17.59 5.86 3.24
CA ALA A 131 -17.63 6.46 1.91
C ALA A 131 -19.05 6.75 1.44
N GLU A 132 -20.01 5.83 1.68
CA GLU A 132 -21.43 6.02 1.36
C GLU A 132 -22.05 7.19 2.14
N LYS A 133 -21.78 7.27 3.45
CA LYS A 133 -22.23 8.39 4.28
C LYS A 133 -21.66 9.72 3.84
N PHE A 134 -20.38 9.74 3.50
CA PHE A 134 -19.66 10.94 3.07
C PHE A 134 -20.17 11.47 1.72
N THR A 135 -20.47 10.57 0.79
CA THR A 135 -20.95 10.94 -0.55
C THR A 135 -22.47 11.09 -0.63
N GLY A 136 -23.21 10.64 0.39
CA GLY A 136 -24.67 10.59 0.38
C GLY A 136 -25.27 9.61 -0.64
N LYS A 137 -24.46 8.68 -1.18
CA LYS A 137 -24.84 7.75 -2.25
C LYS A 137 -24.45 6.33 -1.90
N ALA A 138 -25.38 5.39 -2.11
CA ALA A 138 -25.07 3.97 -2.04
C ALA A 138 -24.11 3.57 -3.19
N ILE A 139 -23.07 2.82 -2.86
CA ILE A 139 -22.12 2.30 -3.85
C ILE A 139 -22.81 1.19 -4.66
N PHE A 140 -23.56 0.32 -3.98
CA PHE A 140 -24.40 -0.68 -4.61
C PHE A 140 -25.82 -0.57 -4.04
N GLU A 141 -26.78 -0.17 -4.87
CA GLU A 141 -28.19 -0.04 -4.47
C GLU A 141 -28.80 -1.41 -4.17
N GLY A 142 -29.64 -1.48 -3.13
CA GLY A 142 -30.35 -2.70 -2.75
C GLY A 142 -29.48 -3.81 -2.16
N GLN A 143 -28.19 -3.59 -1.99
CA GLN A 143 -27.27 -4.55 -1.39
C GLN A 143 -26.95 -4.16 0.06
N PRO A 144 -26.86 -5.13 0.98
CA PRO A 144 -26.33 -4.85 2.32
C PRO A 144 -24.89 -4.32 2.17
N ARG A 145 -24.48 -3.49 3.12
CA ARG A 145 -23.11 -2.94 3.17
C ARG A 145 -22.08 -4.07 3.05
N SER A 146 -21.38 -4.10 1.91
CA SER A 146 -20.49 -5.17 1.50
C SER A 146 -19.06 -4.68 1.49
N SER A 147 -18.09 -5.59 1.63
CA SER A 147 -16.70 -5.29 1.27
C SER A 147 -16.56 -5.22 -0.25
N ILE A 148 -15.61 -4.44 -0.72
CA ILE A 148 -15.44 -4.14 -2.16
C ILE A 148 -14.02 -4.49 -2.59
N LEU A 149 -13.90 -5.06 -3.81
CA LEU A 149 -12.69 -5.03 -4.62
C LEU A 149 -12.88 -4.06 -5.78
N LEU A 150 -11.93 -3.15 -5.97
CA LEU A 150 -11.84 -2.26 -7.11
C LEU A 150 -10.60 -2.66 -7.92
N ILE A 151 -10.82 -3.05 -9.18
CA ILE A 151 -9.80 -3.70 -10.02
C ILE A 151 -9.61 -2.90 -11.30
N GLU A 152 -8.35 -2.65 -11.66
CA GLU A 152 -8.00 -2.11 -12.97
C GLU A 152 -7.11 -3.11 -13.72
N LEU A 153 -7.39 -3.28 -15.01
CA LEU A 153 -6.55 -3.98 -15.97
C LEU A 153 -6.02 -2.96 -16.96
N ASP A 154 -4.75 -3.08 -17.36
CA ASP A 154 -4.17 -2.24 -18.38
C ASP A 154 -3.17 -3.02 -19.25
N GLY A 155 -2.92 -2.51 -20.45
CA GLY A 155 -2.03 -3.12 -21.43
C GLY A 155 -2.45 -2.83 -22.86
N CYS A 156 -2.15 -3.72 -23.80
CA CYS A 156 -2.70 -3.65 -25.15
C CYS A 156 -4.19 -4.06 -25.17
N PRO A 157 -4.98 -3.61 -26.16
CA PRO A 157 -6.43 -3.87 -26.20
C PRO A 157 -6.81 -5.36 -26.16
N THR A 158 -6.02 -6.22 -26.80
CA THR A 158 -6.28 -7.67 -26.84
C THR A 158 -6.03 -8.31 -25.47
N GLU A 159 -4.93 -7.97 -24.82
CA GLU A 159 -4.59 -8.43 -23.46
C GLU A 159 -5.67 -8.04 -22.45
N VAL A 160 -6.05 -6.75 -22.44
CA VAL A 160 -7.10 -6.25 -21.51
C VAL A 160 -8.42 -6.97 -21.75
N ARG A 161 -8.79 -7.25 -23.00
CA ARG A 161 -10.02 -7.98 -23.32
C ARG A 161 -9.99 -9.42 -22.80
N GLN A 162 -8.88 -10.12 -23.00
CA GLN A 162 -8.69 -11.48 -22.53
C GLN A 162 -8.70 -11.57 -20.99
N GLN A 163 -7.92 -10.71 -20.33
CA GLN A 163 -7.86 -10.67 -18.88
C GLN A 163 -9.19 -10.29 -18.25
N ARG A 164 -9.92 -9.32 -18.85
CA ARG A 164 -11.28 -8.97 -18.43
C ARG A 164 -12.23 -10.17 -18.49
N LYS A 165 -12.17 -10.95 -19.56
CA LYS A 165 -13.00 -12.17 -19.68
C LYS A 165 -12.66 -13.16 -18.56
N CYS A 166 -11.39 -13.50 -18.38
CA CYS A 166 -10.94 -14.41 -17.32
C CYS A 166 -11.35 -13.91 -15.92
N LEU A 167 -11.23 -12.61 -15.68
CA LEU A 167 -11.64 -11.97 -14.42
C LEU A 167 -13.14 -12.13 -14.18
N LEU A 168 -13.98 -11.80 -15.15
CA LEU A 168 -15.44 -11.87 -15.02
C LEU A 168 -15.90 -13.32 -14.84
N ASP A 169 -15.36 -14.25 -15.62
CA ASP A 169 -15.66 -15.68 -15.51
C ASP A 169 -15.29 -16.20 -14.10
N TYR A 170 -14.12 -15.79 -13.58
CA TYR A 170 -13.68 -16.17 -12.23
C TYR A 170 -14.57 -15.57 -11.13
N MET A 171 -14.97 -14.28 -11.27
CA MET A 171 -15.78 -13.59 -10.27
C MET A 171 -17.25 -14.03 -10.27
N THR A 172 -17.71 -14.70 -11.31
CA THR A 172 -19.07 -15.25 -11.41
C THR A 172 -19.29 -16.26 -10.27
N GLY A 173 -20.33 -16.04 -9.46
CA GLY A 173 -20.66 -16.85 -8.30
C GLY A 173 -19.83 -16.55 -7.04
N LEU A 174 -18.76 -15.75 -7.12
CA LEU A 174 -17.99 -15.29 -5.97
C LEU A 174 -18.43 -13.91 -5.48
N ALA A 175 -18.59 -12.96 -6.39
CA ALA A 175 -19.10 -11.63 -6.09
C ALA A 175 -20.61 -11.62 -6.01
N ALA A 176 -21.18 -10.90 -5.04
CA ALA A 176 -22.61 -10.70 -4.87
C ALA A 176 -23.19 -9.79 -5.97
N SER A 177 -22.41 -8.80 -6.40
CA SER A 177 -22.73 -7.90 -7.53
C SER A 177 -21.44 -7.27 -8.07
N HIS A 178 -21.52 -6.70 -9.28
CA HIS A 178 -20.40 -5.97 -9.86
C HIS A 178 -20.87 -4.80 -10.74
N ARG A 179 -19.97 -3.86 -10.96
CA ARG A 179 -20.12 -2.74 -11.90
C ARG A 179 -18.85 -2.61 -12.73
N GLU A 180 -19.03 -2.37 -14.02
CA GLU A 180 -17.93 -2.11 -14.95
C GLU A 180 -18.03 -0.68 -15.49
N ALA A 181 -16.89 0.00 -15.61
CA ALA A 181 -16.82 1.27 -16.30
C ALA A 181 -16.71 1.04 -17.82
N ARG A 182 -17.60 1.66 -18.58
CA ARG A 182 -17.58 1.67 -20.05
C ARG A 182 -16.89 2.89 -20.62
N THR A 183 -16.75 3.96 -19.81
CA THR A 183 -16.10 5.23 -20.17
C THR A 183 -15.15 5.66 -19.07
N GLU A 184 -14.20 6.55 -19.39
CA GLU A 184 -13.29 7.13 -18.40
C GLU A 184 -14.04 7.87 -17.28
N ALA A 185 -15.12 8.58 -17.61
CA ALA A 185 -15.96 9.25 -16.63
C ALA A 185 -16.64 8.28 -15.66
N GLN A 186 -17.00 7.08 -16.11
CA GLN A 186 -17.53 6.03 -15.23
C GLN A 186 -16.43 5.41 -14.38
N ALA A 187 -15.22 5.18 -14.93
CA ALA A 187 -14.07 4.71 -14.18
C ALA A 187 -13.72 5.72 -13.07
N GLU A 188 -13.70 7.01 -13.38
CA GLU A 188 -13.45 8.07 -12.42
C GLU A 188 -14.44 8.06 -11.25
N LYS A 189 -15.74 7.81 -11.52
CA LYS A 189 -16.75 7.66 -10.46
C LYS A 189 -16.49 6.46 -9.55
N LEU A 190 -16.02 5.32 -10.10
CA LEU A 190 -15.65 4.16 -9.30
C LEU A 190 -14.41 4.48 -8.43
N TRP A 191 -13.40 5.15 -8.99
CA TRP A 191 -12.20 5.56 -8.27
C TRP A 191 -12.47 6.61 -7.20
N GLN A 192 -13.49 7.47 -7.38
CA GLN A 192 -13.86 8.46 -6.38
C GLN A 192 -14.20 7.80 -5.04
N VAL A 193 -14.84 6.65 -5.04
CA VAL A 193 -15.13 5.88 -3.82
C VAL A 193 -13.84 5.59 -3.03
N ARG A 194 -12.81 5.13 -3.72
CA ARG A 194 -11.50 4.83 -3.08
C ARG A 194 -10.79 6.08 -2.58
N ARG A 195 -10.81 7.17 -3.34
CA ARG A 195 -10.16 8.43 -2.96
C ARG A 195 -10.81 9.11 -1.75
N THR A 196 -12.11 8.95 -1.57
CA THR A 196 -12.82 9.54 -0.42
C THR A 196 -12.64 8.73 0.87
N CYS A 197 -12.17 7.47 0.82
CA CYS A 197 -12.07 6.59 1.98
C CYS A 197 -11.33 7.23 3.15
N SER A 198 -10.11 7.75 2.92
CA SER A 198 -9.29 8.30 3.99
C SER A 198 -9.95 9.47 4.71
N GLN A 199 -10.63 10.36 3.96
CA GLN A 199 -11.31 11.54 4.51
C GLN A 199 -12.66 11.16 5.14
N SER A 200 -13.39 10.23 4.55
CA SER A 200 -14.71 9.81 5.05
C SER A 200 -14.66 9.20 6.45
N MET A 201 -13.52 8.66 6.86
CA MET A 201 -13.32 8.07 8.18
C MET A 201 -13.41 9.07 9.33
N PHE A 202 -13.19 10.36 9.09
CA PHE A 202 -13.39 11.40 10.10
C PHE A 202 -14.86 11.56 10.52
N SER A 203 -15.81 10.88 9.86
CA SER A 203 -17.16 10.69 10.36
C SER A 203 -17.26 9.75 11.58
N LEU A 204 -16.19 9.00 11.89
CA LEU A 204 -16.14 8.07 13.03
C LEU A 204 -15.51 8.69 14.28
N ALA A 205 -14.50 9.55 14.11
CA ALA A 205 -13.80 10.26 15.17
C ALA A 205 -12.89 11.36 14.59
N ASP A 206 -12.40 12.28 15.42
CA ASP A 206 -11.60 13.44 14.99
C ASP A 206 -10.12 13.13 14.70
N THR A 207 -9.64 11.97 15.13
CA THR A 207 -8.22 11.59 15.01
C THR A 207 -8.09 10.17 14.47
N LYS A 208 -7.09 9.99 13.61
CA LYS A 208 -6.80 8.77 12.90
C LYS A 208 -5.33 8.38 13.09
N LEU A 209 -5.07 7.17 13.57
CA LEU A 209 -3.78 6.50 13.41
C LEU A 209 -3.89 5.61 12.16
N ASN A 210 -2.96 5.76 11.26
CA ASN A 210 -2.95 5.08 9.96
C ASN A 210 -1.73 4.18 9.87
N GLU A 211 -1.95 2.89 10.07
CA GLU A 211 -0.91 1.89 10.01
C GLU A 211 -0.88 1.22 8.65
N ASP A 212 0.20 1.43 7.96
CA ASP A 212 0.52 0.89 6.66
C ASP A 212 1.33 -0.39 6.86
N VAL A 213 0.68 -1.54 6.71
CA VAL A 213 1.28 -2.85 6.99
C VAL A 213 1.17 -3.77 5.77
N VAL A 214 2.11 -4.70 5.64
CA VAL A 214 2.07 -5.71 4.58
C VAL A 214 2.06 -7.10 5.21
N VAL A 215 1.24 -7.99 4.68
CA VAL A 215 1.26 -9.41 5.02
C VAL A 215 1.23 -10.25 3.72
N PRO A 216 1.72 -11.51 3.74
CA PRO A 216 1.55 -12.40 2.60
C PRO A 216 0.09 -12.45 2.13
N LEU A 217 -0.14 -12.56 0.82
CA LEU A 217 -1.48 -12.46 0.22
C LEU A 217 -2.51 -13.38 0.90
N GLU A 218 -2.11 -14.61 1.19
CA GLU A 218 -2.97 -15.61 1.86
C GLU A 218 -3.25 -15.28 3.33
N LYS A 219 -2.48 -14.38 3.93
CA LYS A 219 -2.64 -13.95 5.34
C LYS A 219 -3.52 -12.72 5.52
N GLN A 220 -3.87 -12.01 4.45
CA GLN A 220 -4.71 -10.81 4.52
C GLN A 220 -6.06 -11.08 5.19
N ALA A 221 -6.73 -12.20 4.86
CA ALA A 221 -7.99 -12.57 5.49
C ALA A 221 -7.85 -12.82 7.02
N ALA A 222 -6.69 -13.32 7.46
CA ALA A 222 -6.40 -13.48 8.89
C ALA A 222 -6.16 -12.13 9.55
N LEU A 223 -5.45 -11.20 8.90
CA LEU A 223 -5.26 -9.84 9.38
C LEU A 223 -6.59 -9.12 9.54
N ILE A 224 -7.48 -9.16 8.53
CA ILE A 224 -8.79 -8.51 8.61
C ILE A 224 -9.68 -9.12 9.72
N ARG A 225 -9.68 -10.44 9.90
CA ARG A 225 -10.36 -11.03 11.06
C ARG A 225 -9.82 -10.50 12.38
N TYR A 226 -8.51 -10.32 12.46
CA TYR A 226 -7.88 -9.74 13.65
C TYR A 226 -8.26 -8.27 13.85
N THR A 227 -8.30 -7.42 12.82
CA THR A 227 -8.73 -6.01 12.97
C THR A 227 -10.17 -5.90 13.46
N ILE A 228 -11.05 -6.79 13.00
CA ILE A 228 -12.44 -6.88 13.51
C ILE A 228 -12.50 -7.29 14.99
N ALA A 229 -11.64 -8.21 15.41
CA ALA A 229 -11.54 -8.62 16.83
C ALA A 229 -10.94 -7.49 17.69
N LEU A 230 -9.87 -6.85 17.20
CA LEU A 230 -9.22 -5.71 17.84
C LEU A 230 -10.19 -4.55 18.06
N LYS A 231 -11.04 -4.24 17.08
CA LYS A 231 -12.13 -3.26 17.21
C LYS A 231 -13.01 -3.53 18.43
N LYS A 232 -13.40 -4.79 18.63
CA LYS A 232 -14.23 -5.18 19.77
C LYS A 232 -13.48 -5.06 21.11
N GLU A 233 -12.20 -5.45 21.09
CA GLU A 233 -11.35 -5.45 22.28
C GLU A 233 -11.05 -4.04 22.79
N ILE A 234 -10.65 -3.13 21.89
CA ILE A 234 -10.28 -1.75 22.28
C ILE A 234 -11.48 -0.79 22.32
N GLY A 235 -12.62 -1.18 21.74
CA GLY A 235 -13.83 -0.36 21.65
C GLY A 235 -13.72 0.83 20.69
N LEU A 236 -12.74 0.82 19.77
CA LEU A 236 -12.48 1.88 18.78
C LEU A 236 -12.70 1.35 17.37
N ALA A 237 -13.13 2.20 16.44
CA ALA A 237 -13.33 1.81 15.05
C ALA A 237 -11.98 1.55 14.35
N THR A 238 -11.94 0.46 13.56
CA THR A 238 -10.73 0.03 12.83
C THR A 238 -11.01 -0.19 11.34
N PRO A 239 -11.48 0.85 10.60
CA PRO A 239 -11.72 0.70 9.16
C PRO A 239 -10.41 0.39 8.43
N THR A 240 -10.49 -0.52 7.45
CA THR A 240 -9.32 -1.00 6.73
C THR A 240 -9.58 -1.00 5.22
N PHE A 241 -8.65 -0.45 4.47
CA PHE A 241 -8.62 -0.53 3.01
C PHE A 241 -7.17 -0.59 2.54
N GLY A 242 -6.92 -0.91 1.28
CA GLY A 242 -5.56 -0.86 0.74
C GLY A 242 -5.34 -1.71 -0.50
N HIS A 243 -4.07 -1.91 -0.81
CA HIS A 243 -3.56 -2.56 -2.01
C HIS A 243 -3.56 -4.08 -1.82
N ALA A 244 -4.75 -4.71 -1.98
CA ALA A 244 -4.89 -6.14 -1.72
C ALA A 244 -4.07 -7.01 -2.70
N GLY A 245 -3.69 -6.45 -3.84
CA GLY A 245 -2.92 -7.16 -4.86
C GLY A 245 -1.48 -7.49 -4.46
N ASP A 246 -0.89 -6.74 -3.52
CA ASP A 246 0.48 -6.92 -3.03
C ASP A 246 0.58 -7.11 -1.51
N GLY A 247 -0.56 -7.24 -0.84
CA GLY A 247 -0.61 -7.52 0.59
C GLY A 247 -0.58 -6.30 1.50
N ASN A 248 -0.50 -5.10 0.93
CA ASN A 248 -0.40 -3.84 1.66
C ASN A 248 -1.78 -3.31 2.06
N LEU A 249 -2.04 -3.25 3.35
CA LEU A 249 -3.29 -2.78 3.93
C LEU A 249 -3.07 -1.60 4.88
N HIS A 250 -3.90 -0.58 4.74
CA HIS A 250 -3.95 0.56 5.65
C HIS A 250 -5.00 0.29 6.72
N VAL A 251 -4.55 -0.07 7.91
CA VAL A 251 -5.39 -0.29 9.08
C VAL A 251 -5.47 1.01 9.87
N HIS A 252 -6.68 1.54 10.04
CA HIS A 252 -6.87 2.77 10.78
C HIS A 252 -7.41 2.47 12.17
N ILE A 253 -6.97 3.22 13.18
CA ILE A 253 -7.58 3.24 14.51
C ILE A 253 -8.12 4.66 14.72
N MET A 254 -9.45 4.77 14.82
CA MET A 254 -10.14 6.05 14.95
C MET A 254 -10.44 6.34 16.42
N TYR A 255 -10.09 7.52 16.91
CA TYR A 255 -10.35 7.93 18.29
C TYR A 255 -10.56 9.44 18.40
N ASN A 256 -11.16 9.91 19.49
CA ASN A 256 -11.30 11.34 19.76
C ASN A 256 -10.11 11.82 20.61
N ARG A 257 -9.38 12.80 20.10
CA ARG A 257 -8.13 13.31 20.71
C ARG A 257 -8.35 13.81 22.14
N ALA A 258 -9.48 14.45 22.40
CA ALA A 258 -9.81 14.95 23.73
C ALA A 258 -10.01 13.82 24.77
N ASN A 259 -10.34 12.60 24.33
CA ASN A 259 -10.51 11.44 25.20
C ASN A 259 -9.17 10.74 25.45
N LYS A 260 -8.50 11.05 26.57
CA LYS A 260 -7.20 10.46 26.93
C LYS A 260 -7.23 8.93 27.07
N ALA A 261 -8.38 8.37 27.49
CA ALA A 261 -8.55 6.92 27.61
C ALA A 261 -8.56 6.26 26.20
N ASP A 262 -9.26 6.86 25.24
CA ASP A 262 -9.28 6.37 23.86
C ASP A 262 -7.90 6.50 23.17
N ALA A 263 -7.19 7.61 23.41
CA ALA A 263 -5.83 7.78 22.93
C ALA A 263 -4.87 6.70 23.46
N LYS A 264 -5.01 6.32 24.76
CA LYS A 264 -4.23 5.22 25.35
C LYS A 264 -4.60 3.86 24.75
N LYS A 265 -5.89 3.59 24.55
CA LYS A 265 -6.38 2.36 23.88
C LYS A 265 -5.89 2.28 22.43
N ALA A 266 -5.94 3.40 21.70
CA ALA A 266 -5.47 3.46 20.31
C ALA A 266 -3.97 3.11 20.21
N LYS A 267 -3.12 3.69 21.07
CA LYS A 267 -1.69 3.36 21.11
C LYS A 267 -1.44 1.89 21.47
N ALA A 268 -2.15 1.34 22.45
CA ALA A 268 -2.06 -0.08 22.79
C ALA A 268 -2.53 -0.97 21.62
N GLY A 269 -3.56 -0.53 20.89
CA GLY A 269 -4.07 -1.20 19.70
C GLY A 269 -3.03 -1.30 18.58
N ILE A 270 -2.23 -0.24 18.38
CA ILE A 270 -1.12 -0.28 17.40
C ILE A 270 -0.10 -1.36 17.77
N HIS A 271 0.36 -1.42 19.01
CA HIS A 271 1.31 -2.44 19.45
C HIS A 271 0.80 -3.86 19.18
N LYS A 272 -0.49 -4.12 19.50
CA LYS A 272 -1.12 -5.41 19.21
C LYS A 272 -1.23 -5.69 17.71
N LEU A 273 -1.53 -4.67 16.91
CA LEU A 273 -1.59 -4.79 15.45
C LEU A 273 -0.21 -5.14 14.88
N MET A 274 0.84 -4.41 15.28
CA MET A 274 2.21 -4.65 14.81
C MET A 274 2.68 -6.06 15.18
N GLN A 275 2.46 -6.51 16.42
CA GLN A 275 2.77 -7.88 16.81
C GLN A 275 2.05 -8.90 15.93
N LYS A 276 0.75 -8.69 15.68
CA LYS A 276 -0.03 -9.59 14.84
C LYS A 276 0.45 -9.63 13.39
N VAL A 277 0.87 -8.50 12.84
CA VAL A 277 1.45 -8.42 11.48
C VAL A 277 2.71 -9.29 11.40
N ILE A 278 3.61 -9.15 12.38
CA ILE A 278 4.85 -9.94 12.46
C ILE A 278 4.55 -11.43 12.62
N ASP A 279 3.60 -11.80 13.49
CA ASP A 279 3.17 -13.20 13.68
C ASP A 279 2.60 -13.81 12.40
N LEU A 280 2.07 -13.00 11.50
CA LEU A 280 1.58 -13.41 10.18
C LEU A 280 2.68 -13.49 9.11
N GLY A 281 3.94 -13.18 9.46
CA GLY A 281 5.06 -13.13 8.53
C GLY A 281 5.09 -11.84 7.70
N GLY A 282 4.48 -10.78 8.21
CA GLY A 282 4.40 -9.48 7.56
C GLY A 282 5.46 -8.49 8.02
N VAL A 283 5.34 -7.23 7.55
CA VAL A 283 6.22 -6.11 7.89
C VAL A 283 5.40 -4.89 8.36
N ILE A 284 6.00 -4.10 9.24
CA ILE A 284 5.35 -2.97 9.93
C ILE A 284 5.12 -1.75 9.03
N THR A 285 5.72 -1.70 7.84
CA THR A 285 5.49 -0.64 6.86
C THR A 285 5.62 -1.17 5.44
N GLY A 286 4.69 -0.80 4.56
CA GLY A 286 4.70 -1.16 3.15
C GLY A 286 5.29 -0.06 2.27
N GLU A 287 4.81 1.17 2.44
CA GLU A 287 5.17 2.29 1.56
C GLU A 287 5.43 3.61 2.30
N HIS A 288 4.99 3.76 3.57
CA HIS A 288 5.11 5.02 4.29
C HIS A 288 6.50 5.27 4.90
N GLY A 289 7.35 4.25 4.97
CA GLY A 289 8.63 4.32 5.66
C GLY A 289 8.52 4.17 7.17
N ILE A 290 9.65 4.24 7.84
CA ILE A 290 9.77 4.10 9.29
C ILE A 290 9.61 5.46 10.00
N GLY A 291 10.38 6.45 9.58
CA GLY A 291 10.43 7.76 10.21
C GLY A 291 10.55 7.68 11.74
N LEU A 292 10.01 8.68 12.43
CA LEU A 292 9.96 8.70 13.90
C LEU A 292 8.79 7.86 14.46
N ALA A 293 7.72 7.70 13.68
CA ALA A 293 6.49 7.05 14.17
C ALA A 293 6.64 5.54 14.36
N LYS A 294 7.37 4.88 13.45
CA LYS A 294 7.55 3.42 13.46
C LYS A 294 8.90 2.96 14.00
N ALA A 295 9.86 3.87 14.25
CA ALA A 295 11.14 3.54 14.82
C ALA A 295 11.03 2.70 16.12
N PRO A 296 10.09 2.95 17.06
CA PRO A 296 9.94 2.12 18.26
C PRO A 296 9.57 0.65 17.99
N PHE A 297 9.06 0.33 16.81
CA PHE A 297 8.65 -1.03 16.44
C PHE A 297 9.73 -1.80 15.67
N MET A 298 10.86 -1.17 15.31
CA MET A 298 11.95 -1.81 14.58
C MET A 298 12.47 -3.09 15.27
N GLY A 299 12.64 -3.04 16.61
CA GLY A 299 13.06 -4.19 17.39
C GLY A 299 12.06 -5.33 17.50
N MET A 300 10.80 -5.12 17.09
CA MET A 300 9.81 -6.20 16.99
C MET A 300 9.99 -7.00 15.69
N GLN A 301 10.41 -6.35 14.61
CA GLN A 301 10.57 -6.95 13.29
C GLN A 301 11.98 -7.46 13.04
N HIS A 302 13.00 -6.73 13.48
CA HIS A 302 14.41 -6.99 13.17
C HIS A 302 15.16 -7.51 14.39
N SER A 303 16.02 -8.50 14.15
CA SER A 303 16.96 -9.01 15.15
C SER A 303 18.01 -7.95 15.49
N GLN A 304 18.67 -8.11 16.65
CA GLN A 304 19.79 -7.24 17.04
C GLN A 304 20.93 -7.24 16.02
N ALA A 305 21.18 -8.37 15.36
CA ALA A 305 22.21 -8.49 14.32
C ALA A 305 21.86 -7.66 13.07
N GLU A 306 20.59 -7.67 12.63
CA GLU A 306 20.13 -6.85 11.51
C GLU A 306 20.21 -5.35 11.83
N ILE A 307 19.78 -4.95 13.03
CA ILE A 307 19.89 -3.56 13.50
C ILE A 307 21.34 -3.12 13.54
N ALA A 308 22.24 -3.94 14.09
CA ALA A 308 23.68 -3.65 14.13
C ALA A 308 24.29 -3.52 12.73
N ALA A 309 23.86 -4.36 11.76
CA ALA A 309 24.28 -4.25 10.36
C ALA A 309 23.83 -2.94 9.72
N MET A 310 22.57 -2.53 9.92
CA MET A 310 22.06 -1.24 9.43
C MET A 310 22.81 -0.05 10.04
N GLN A 311 23.12 -0.11 11.35
CA GLN A 311 23.94 0.91 12.04
C GLN A 311 25.37 0.98 11.48
N SER A 312 25.96 -0.16 11.12
CA SER A 312 27.30 -0.22 10.51
C SER A 312 27.31 0.43 9.12
N VAL A 313 26.26 0.19 8.30
CA VAL A 313 26.08 0.88 7.01
C VAL A 313 25.93 2.39 7.21
N LYS A 314 25.08 2.81 8.18
CA LYS A 314 24.92 4.23 8.53
C LYS A 314 26.26 4.86 8.90
N LYS A 315 27.03 4.24 9.79
CA LYS A 315 28.35 4.75 10.24
C LYS A 315 29.36 4.82 9.10
N ALA A 316 29.31 3.88 8.14
CA ALA A 316 30.22 3.88 6.99
C ALA A 316 29.94 5.00 5.99
N LEU A 317 28.66 5.33 5.75
CA LEU A 317 28.25 6.34 4.75
C LEU A 317 28.01 7.73 5.37
N ASP A 318 27.76 7.79 6.67
CA ASP A 318 27.56 9.02 7.44
C ASP A 318 28.29 8.94 8.79
N PRO A 319 29.63 9.06 8.78
CA PRO A 319 30.44 9.04 10.02
C PRO A 319 30.21 10.26 10.91
N LEU A 320 29.64 11.35 10.37
CA LEU A 320 29.35 12.58 11.10
C LEU A 320 28.01 12.51 11.84
N GLY A 321 27.09 11.63 11.41
CA GLY A 321 25.77 11.46 12.02
C GLY A 321 24.82 12.64 11.80
N ILE A 322 24.88 13.28 10.64
CA ILE A 322 24.07 14.45 10.26
C ILE A 322 22.77 14.07 9.56
#